data_7fb081d6226fcc0f3858e976e70af3f4
#
_entry.id   7fb081d6226fcc0f3858e976e70af3f4
#
_cell.length_a   1.000
_cell.length_b   1.000
_cell.length_c   1.000
_cell.angle_alpha   90.00
_cell.angle_beta   90.00
_cell.angle_gamma   90.00
#
_symmetry.space_group_name_H-M   'P 1'
#
loop_
_entity.id
_entity.type
_entity.pdbx_description
1 polymer ?
#
loop_
_entity_poly.entity_id
_entity_poly.type
_entity_poly.pdbx_seq_one_letter_code
_entity_poly.pdbx_strand_id
1 'polypeptide(L)'
;MTSPFFRVDALTKRFGGLTAVNNVSFELRRDQIVGIIGPNGAGKTTLLRLITRILAPDAGRVVFNGTDISRLRPWDVVNLGIAGTFQNTRPFRHLPIVANVMVPCLNRRASRRGEWVKRVEARAMDALEFVGISDLALEPASALSQGDLKRLEVARAIASEPELLLLDEPLGGLNPAESELLAKSIKRLHKGGRFGRLHSEGPAVLMIEHKLKELMSIVDRVIVFDYGEIIADGAPAEVVKNPRVIEAYLGTELGTELGTELAGAHGPA
;
A
#
# COMPACT_ATOMS: atom_id res chain seq x y z
N MET A 1 13.24 -4.23 25.41
CA MET A 1 13.26 -3.87 23.98
C MET A 1 11.88 -4.04 23.45
N THR A 2 11.21 -2.99 23.02
CA THR A 2 9.87 -3.07 22.43
C THR A 2 9.99 -3.79 21.08
N SER A 3 9.20 -4.86 20.90
CA SER A 3 9.13 -5.59 19.62
C SER A 3 8.77 -4.62 18.48
N PRO A 4 9.38 -4.73 17.31
CA PRO A 4 9.03 -3.89 16.17
C PRO A 4 7.56 -4.06 15.80
N PHE A 5 6.94 -2.97 15.31
CA PHE A 5 5.53 -2.98 14.90
C PHE A 5 5.28 -3.98 13.77
N PHE A 6 6.15 -3.95 12.74
CA PHE A 6 6.10 -4.89 11.63
C PHE A 6 7.51 -5.26 11.19
N ARG A 7 7.74 -6.56 10.94
CA ARG A 7 9.04 -7.07 10.51
C ARG A 7 8.89 -8.23 9.52
N VAL A 8 9.71 -8.19 8.50
CA VAL A 8 9.95 -9.27 7.55
C VAL A 8 11.33 -9.82 7.82
N ASP A 9 11.46 -11.13 8.04
CA ASP A 9 12.71 -11.82 8.37
C ASP A 9 13.03 -12.87 7.30
N ALA A 10 14.10 -12.68 6.53
CA ALA A 10 14.65 -13.63 5.55
C ALA A 10 13.60 -14.24 4.61
N LEU A 11 12.61 -13.46 4.20
CA LEU A 11 11.46 -13.92 3.43
C LEU A 11 11.90 -14.37 2.04
N THR A 12 11.51 -15.59 1.65
CA THR A 12 11.88 -16.16 0.36
C THR A 12 10.67 -16.80 -0.32
N LYS A 13 10.55 -16.59 -1.65
CA LYS A 13 9.55 -17.22 -2.50
C LYS A 13 10.11 -17.61 -3.86
N ARG A 14 9.87 -18.86 -4.23
CA ARG A 14 10.28 -19.43 -5.51
C ARG A 14 9.06 -19.91 -6.30
N PHE A 15 9.13 -19.78 -7.61
CA PHE A 15 8.17 -20.31 -8.57
C PHE A 15 8.94 -21.15 -9.61
N GLY A 16 8.97 -22.47 -9.42
CA GLY A 16 9.86 -23.32 -10.22
C GLY A 16 11.32 -22.92 -10.07
N GLY A 17 11.97 -22.58 -11.18
CA GLY A 17 13.37 -22.12 -11.20
C GLY A 17 13.57 -20.63 -10.88
N LEU A 18 12.47 -19.84 -10.79
CA LEU A 18 12.56 -18.40 -10.53
C LEU A 18 12.42 -18.11 -9.04
N THR A 19 13.41 -17.41 -8.46
CA THR A 19 13.30 -16.84 -7.10
C THR A 19 12.74 -15.43 -7.21
N ALA A 20 11.47 -15.25 -6.89
CA ALA A 20 10.77 -13.97 -7.01
C ALA A 20 10.97 -13.04 -5.80
N VAL A 21 11.27 -13.61 -4.63
CA VAL A 21 11.67 -12.89 -3.40
C VAL A 21 12.79 -13.73 -2.77
N ASN A 22 13.94 -13.12 -2.53
CA ASN A 22 15.16 -13.80 -2.10
C ASN A 22 15.72 -13.19 -0.81
N ASN A 23 15.55 -13.90 0.31
CA ASN A 23 16.12 -13.54 1.61
C ASN A 23 15.85 -12.08 2.05
N VAL A 24 14.63 -11.58 1.79
CA VAL A 24 14.24 -10.20 2.05
C VAL A 24 13.99 -9.98 3.54
N SER A 25 14.62 -8.95 4.11
CA SER A 25 14.45 -8.56 5.51
C SER A 25 14.34 -7.05 5.63
N PHE A 26 13.32 -6.57 6.32
CA PHE A 26 13.15 -5.16 6.69
C PHE A 26 12.15 -5.01 7.85
N GLU A 27 12.16 -3.85 8.46
CA GLU A 27 11.22 -3.46 9.50
C GLU A 27 10.44 -2.21 9.09
N LEU A 28 9.25 -2.05 9.64
CA LEU A 28 8.44 -0.85 9.47
C LEU A 28 7.97 -0.40 10.85
N ARG A 29 8.13 0.88 11.13
CA ARG A 29 7.61 1.51 12.35
C ARG A 29 6.18 1.97 12.13
N ARG A 30 5.44 2.11 13.22
CA ARG A 30 4.04 2.55 13.17
C ARG A 30 3.89 3.97 12.61
N ASP A 31 4.87 4.82 12.84
CA ASP A 31 4.93 6.22 12.44
C ASP A 31 5.57 6.46 11.07
N GLN A 32 5.56 5.47 10.16
CA GLN A 32 6.22 5.55 8.86
C GLN A 32 5.28 5.29 7.68
N ILE A 33 5.52 6.04 6.60
CA ILE A 33 5.11 5.69 5.24
C ILE A 33 6.36 5.20 4.51
N VAL A 34 6.37 3.93 4.09
CA VAL A 34 7.48 3.32 3.34
C VAL A 34 7.05 3.07 1.90
N GLY A 35 7.82 3.59 0.95
CA GLY A 35 7.69 3.31 -0.46
C GLY A 35 8.53 2.09 -0.87
N ILE A 36 7.97 1.23 -1.71
CA ILE A 36 8.71 0.16 -2.40
C ILE A 36 8.75 0.49 -3.88
N ILE A 37 9.94 0.61 -4.43
CA ILE A 37 10.16 0.86 -5.85
C ILE A 37 11.05 -0.24 -6.45
N GLY A 38 11.16 -0.30 -7.76
CA GLY A 38 12.00 -1.25 -8.48
C GLY A 38 11.42 -1.56 -9.87
N PRO A 39 12.20 -2.15 -10.78
CA PRO A 39 11.75 -2.52 -12.11
C PRO A 39 10.55 -3.46 -12.12
N ASN A 40 9.89 -3.58 -13.28
CA ASN A 40 8.85 -4.58 -13.47
C ASN A 40 9.44 -5.99 -13.32
N GLY A 41 8.74 -6.85 -12.59
CA GLY A 41 9.25 -8.20 -12.30
C GLY A 41 10.21 -8.30 -11.11
N ALA A 42 10.60 -7.19 -10.46
CA ALA A 42 11.51 -7.20 -9.30
C ALA A 42 10.99 -7.93 -8.05
N GLY A 43 9.72 -8.36 -8.01
CA GLY A 43 9.16 -9.13 -6.89
C GLY A 43 8.26 -8.33 -5.93
N LYS A 44 8.04 -7.04 -6.17
CA LYS A 44 7.29 -6.12 -5.28
C LYS A 44 5.87 -6.62 -4.95
N THR A 45 5.05 -6.90 -5.96
CA THR A 45 3.68 -7.43 -5.76
C THR A 45 3.70 -8.82 -5.10
N THR A 46 4.72 -9.65 -5.39
CA THR A 46 4.91 -10.94 -4.72
C THR A 46 5.14 -10.75 -3.23
N LEU A 47 5.95 -9.76 -2.84
CA LEU A 47 6.17 -9.41 -1.44
C LEU A 47 4.86 -9.05 -0.73
N LEU A 48 4.02 -8.17 -1.31
CA LEU A 48 2.74 -7.83 -0.69
C LEU A 48 1.81 -9.04 -0.56
N ARG A 49 1.81 -9.94 -1.56
CA ARG A 49 1.03 -11.19 -1.49
C ARG A 49 1.54 -12.16 -0.41
N LEU A 50 2.82 -12.16 -0.12
CA LEU A 50 3.41 -12.92 1.01
C LEU A 50 3.01 -12.31 2.34
N ILE A 51 3.08 -10.99 2.49
CA ILE A 51 2.67 -10.26 3.71
C ILE A 51 1.18 -10.48 4.01
N THR A 52 0.32 -10.39 2.98
CA THR A 52 -1.13 -10.62 3.11
C THR A 52 -1.51 -12.10 3.20
N ARG A 53 -0.54 -13.01 3.13
CA ARG A 53 -0.74 -14.46 3.16
C ARG A 53 -1.58 -15.03 2.00
N ILE A 54 -1.78 -14.26 0.93
CA ILE A 54 -2.33 -14.78 -0.34
C ILE A 54 -1.37 -15.81 -0.94
N LEU A 55 -0.06 -15.60 -0.76
CA LEU A 55 0.98 -16.57 -1.06
C LEU A 55 1.64 -17.04 0.24
N ALA A 56 1.98 -18.33 0.30
CA ALA A 56 2.81 -18.87 1.36
C ALA A 56 4.30 -18.65 1.02
N PRO A 57 5.13 -18.16 1.97
CA PRO A 57 6.57 -18.14 1.79
C PRO A 57 7.14 -19.57 1.79
N ASP A 58 8.29 -19.74 1.12
CA ASP A 58 9.04 -21.00 1.15
C ASP A 58 10.05 -21.00 2.30
N ALA A 59 10.53 -19.80 2.72
CA ALA A 59 11.35 -19.61 3.90
C ALA A 59 11.12 -18.21 4.50
N GLY A 60 11.60 -18.02 5.73
CA GLY A 60 11.46 -16.75 6.45
C GLY A 60 10.10 -16.61 7.12
N ARG A 61 9.86 -15.42 7.68
CA ARG A 61 8.62 -15.12 8.41
C ARG A 61 8.26 -13.64 8.35
N VAL A 62 7.00 -13.36 8.67
CA VAL A 62 6.46 -12.00 8.84
C VAL A 62 5.89 -11.88 10.24
N VAL A 63 6.31 -10.84 10.96
CA VAL A 63 5.86 -10.56 12.34
C VAL A 63 5.11 -9.23 12.36
N PHE A 64 3.91 -9.22 12.92
CA PHE A 64 3.06 -8.04 13.08
C PHE A 64 2.59 -7.91 14.52
N ASN A 65 2.86 -6.78 15.17
CA ASN A 65 2.56 -6.56 16.60
C ASN A 65 3.05 -7.72 17.50
N GLY A 66 4.26 -8.23 17.22
CA GLY A 66 4.85 -9.35 17.96
C GLY A 66 4.28 -10.73 17.61
N THR A 67 3.28 -10.83 16.74
CA THR A 67 2.67 -12.10 16.29
C THR A 67 3.28 -12.54 14.97
N ASP A 68 3.79 -13.77 14.89
CA ASP A 68 4.17 -14.39 13.62
C ASP A 68 2.91 -14.72 12.81
N ILE A 69 2.75 -14.03 11.67
CA ILE A 69 1.60 -14.21 10.79
C ILE A 69 1.87 -15.16 9.62
N SER A 70 3.08 -15.73 9.52
CA SER A 70 3.55 -16.51 8.37
C SER A 70 2.75 -17.79 8.09
N ARG A 71 1.98 -18.27 9.06
CA ARG A 71 1.14 -19.47 8.94
C ARG A 71 -0.36 -19.19 9.04
N LEU A 72 -0.73 -17.91 9.20
CA LEU A 72 -2.13 -17.51 9.28
C LEU A 72 -2.80 -17.61 7.90
N ARG A 73 -4.13 -17.67 7.91
CA ARG A 73 -4.93 -17.57 6.70
C ARG A 73 -5.14 -16.09 6.33
N PRO A 74 -5.36 -15.72 5.06
CA PRO A 74 -5.50 -14.33 4.64
C PRO A 74 -6.54 -13.53 5.47
N TRP A 75 -7.68 -14.12 5.77
CA TRP A 75 -8.73 -13.45 6.56
C TRP A 75 -8.37 -13.27 8.04
N ASP A 76 -7.48 -14.11 8.60
CA ASP A 76 -6.97 -13.91 9.96
C ASP A 76 -5.99 -12.72 9.99
N VAL A 77 -5.19 -12.53 8.93
CA VAL A 77 -4.30 -11.36 8.76
C VAL A 77 -5.11 -10.05 8.69
N VAL A 78 -6.20 -10.03 7.92
CA VAL A 78 -7.12 -8.88 7.87
C VAL A 78 -7.71 -8.60 9.25
N ASN A 79 -8.12 -9.62 9.98
CA ASN A 79 -8.67 -9.48 11.33
C ASN A 79 -7.66 -8.96 12.37
N LEU A 80 -6.36 -9.14 12.14
CA LEU A 80 -5.31 -8.54 12.96
C LEU A 80 -5.13 -7.04 12.68
N GLY A 81 -5.57 -6.54 11.54
CA GLY A 81 -5.51 -5.13 11.17
C GLY A 81 -4.52 -4.82 10.04
N ILE A 82 -4.21 -5.79 9.20
CA ILE A 82 -3.49 -5.57 7.94
C ILE A 82 -4.53 -5.57 6.82
N ALA A 83 -4.65 -4.47 6.08
CA ALA A 83 -5.49 -4.40 4.89
C ALA A 83 -4.68 -3.87 3.71
N GLY A 84 -5.13 -4.18 2.50
CA GLY A 84 -4.42 -3.72 1.32
C GLY A 84 -5.28 -3.70 0.06
N THR A 85 -4.76 -2.98 -0.93
CA THR A 85 -5.23 -3.02 -2.32
C THR A 85 -4.48 -4.09 -3.09
N PHE A 86 -5.03 -4.51 -4.22
CA PHE A 86 -4.42 -5.48 -5.12
C PHE A 86 -4.39 -4.92 -6.54
N GLN A 87 -3.38 -5.30 -7.31
CA GLN A 87 -3.17 -4.82 -8.67
C GLN A 87 -4.40 -5.01 -9.59
N ASN A 88 -5.20 -6.06 -9.36
CA ASN A 88 -6.42 -6.32 -10.11
C ASN A 88 -7.64 -6.07 -9.23
N THR A 89 -8.27 -4.92 -9.40
CA THR A 89 -9.51 -4.56 -8.73
C THR A 89 -10.63 -5.52 -9.10
N ARG A 90 -11.20 -6.19 -8.10
CA ARG A 90 -12.36 -7.07 -8.28
C ARG A 90 -13.52 -6.58 -7.41
N PRO A 91 -14.18 -5.48 -7.80
CA PRO A 91 -15.38 -5.02 -7.09
C PRO A 91 -16.54 -5.96 -7.34
N PHE A 92 -17.52 -5.93 -6.47
CA PHE A 92 -18.84 -6.51 -6.72
C PHE A 92 -19.56 -5.62 -7.75
N ARG A 93 -19.37 -5.90 -9.03
CA ARG A 93 -19.72 -5.02 -10.16
C ARG A 93 -21.17 -4.54 -10.18
N HIS A 94 -22.11 -5.39 -9.75
CA HIS A 94 -23.55 -5.10 -9.76
C HIS A 94 -24.05 -4.47 -8.45
N LEU A 95 -23.20 -4.39 -7.43
CA LEU A 95 -23.57 -3.71 -6.19
C LEU A 95 -23.23 -2.21 -6.28
N PRO A 96 -24.00 -1.37 -5.58
CA PRO A 96 -23.64 0.03 -5.38
C PRO A 96 -22.22 0.19 -4.81
N ILE A 97 -21.57 1.27 -5.15
CA ILE A 97 -20.21 1.59 -4.71
C ILE A 97 -20.13 1.61 -3.18
N VAL A 98 -21.10 2.24 -2.51
CA VAL A 98 -21.16 2.24 -1.03
C VAL A 98 -21.23 0.83 -0.46
N ALA A 99 -22.02 -0.08 -1.07
CA ALA A 99 -22.11 -1.46 -0.62
C ALA A 99 -20.79 -2.22 -0.76
N ASN A 100 -20.01 -1.94 -1.82
CA ASN A 100 -18.66 -2.47 -1.98
C ASN A 100 -17.74 -2.07 -0.82
N VAL A 101 -17.86 -0.85 -0.29
CA VAL A 101 -17.06 -0.35 0.83
C VAL A 101 -17.60 -0.82 2.18
N MET A 102 -18.90 -1.10 2.29
CA MET A 102 -19.50 -1.68 3.50
C MET A 102 -18.99 -3.09 3.82
N VAL A 103 -18.69 -3.92 2.78
CA VAL A 103 -18.26 -5.31 2.98
C VAL A 103 -17.03 -5.42 3.90
N PRO A 104 -15.90 -4.73 3.68
CA PRO A 104 -14.75 -4.80 4.57
C PRO A 104 -15.00 -4.20 5.97
N CYS A 105 -16.03 -3.36 6.14
CA CYS A 105 -16.43 -2.87 7.46
C CYS A 105 -17.03 -3.96 8.36
N LEU A 106 -17.48 -5.09 7.78
CA LEU A 106 -18.09 -6.22 8.50
C LEU A 106 -17.05 -7.21 9.06
N ASN A 107 -15.78 -6.83 9.14
CA ASN A 107 -14.74 -7.66 9.73
C ASN A 107 -14.95 -7.88 11.24
N ARG A 108 -14.22 -8.85 11.84
CA ARG A 108 -14.34 -9.17 13.29
C ARG A 108 -14.00 -7.99 14.21
N ARG A 109 -13.15 -7.05 13.78
CA ARG A 109 -12.80 -5.85 14.56
C ARG A 109 -13.99 -4.90 14.66
N ALA A 110 -14.70 -4.69 13.56
CA ALA A 110 -15.91 -3.86 13.50
C ALA A 110 -17.07 -4.50 14.26
N SER A 111 -17.30 -5.81 14.08
CA SER A 111 -18.40 -6.55 14.71
C SER A 111 -18.34 -6.58 16.24
N ARG A 112 -17.13 -6.64 16.82
CA ARG A 112 -16.94 -6.64 18.29
C ARG A 112 -17.42 -5.36 18.98
N ARG A 113 -17.66 -4.28 18.23
CA ARG A 113 -18.07 -2.98 18.77
C ARG A 113 -19.58 -2.73 18.69
N GLY A 114 -20.37 -3.75 18.32
CA GLY A 114 -21.84 -3.63 18.24
C GLY A 114 -22.31 -2.61 17.20
N GLU A 115 -21.56 -2.46 16.13
CA GLU A 115 -21.89 -1.51 15.08
C GLU A 115 -23.04 -2.04 14.19
N TRP A 116 -24.12 -1.28 14.16
CA TRP A 116 -25.28 -1.53 13.31
C TRP A 116 -25.06 -1.00 11.89
N VAL A 117 -25.84 -1.48 10.93
CA VAL A 117 -25.75 -1.14 9.49
C VAL A 117 -25.58 0.36 9.24
N LYS A 118 -26.29 1.24 9.95
CA LYS A 118 -26.14 2.71 9.83
C LYS A 118 -24.71 3.22 10.12
N ARG A 119 -23.98 2.60 11.05
CA ARG A 119 -22.59 2.99 11.35
C ARG A 119 -21.63 2.47 10.30
N VAL A 120 -21.92 1.28 9.77
CA VAL A 120 -21.14 0.69 8.65
C VAL A 120 -21.32 1.52 7.39
N GLU A 121 -22.55 1.95 7.09
CA GLU A 121 -22.85 2.84 5.98
C GLU A 121 -22.16 4.21 6.13
N ALA A 122 -22.25 4.84 7.29
CA ALA A 122 -21.59 6.11 7.55
C ALA A 122 -20.06 6.01 7.36
N ARG A 123 -19.44 4.93 7.85
CA ARG A 123 -18.01 4.68 7.65
C ARG A 123 -17.67 4.47 6.17
N ALA A 124 -18.51 3.75 5.43
CA ALA A 124 -18.33 3.55 4.00
C ALA A 124 -18.41 4.88 3.25
N MET A 125 -19.37 5.75 3.62
CA MET A 125 -19.48 7.10 3.03
C MET A 125 -18.28 7.98 3.37
N ASP A 126 -17.80 7.97 4.62
CA ASP A 126 -16.58 8.68 5.03
C ASP A 126 -15.36 8.22 4.19
N ALA A 127 -15.26 6.90 3.91
CA ALA A 127 -14.19 6.37 3.08
C ALA A 127 -14.30 6.81 1.61
N LEU A 128 -15.52 6.86 1.06
CA LEU A 128 -15.77 7.35 -0.29
C LEU A 128 -15.49 8.85 -0.42
N GLU A 129 -15.88 9.64 0.58
CA GLU A 129 -15.55 11.06 0.66
C GLU A 129 -14.03 11.29 0.73
N PHE A 130 -13.34 10.48 1.53
CA PHE A 130 -11.88 10.55 1.66
C PHE A 130 -11.15 10.37 0.34
N VAL A 131 -11.62 9.46 -0.53
CA VAL A 131 -11.03 9.21 -1.85
C VAL A 131 -11.67 10.05 -2.96
N GLY A 132 -12.70 10.85 -2.66
CA GLY A 132 -13.32 11.81 -3.58
C GLY A 132 -14.25 11.18 -4.63
N ILE A 133 -15.01 10.13 -4.26
CA ILE A 133 -16.04 9.49 -5.11
C ILE A 133 -17.36 9.25 -4.37
N SER A 134 -17.64 10.06 -3.34
CA SER A 134 -18.88 9.93 -2.55
C SER A 134 -20.15 10.25 -3.33
N ASP A 135 -20.06 11.11 -4.33
CA ASP A 135 -21.14 11.44 -5.26
C ASP A 135 -21.58 10.25 -6.12
N LEU A 136 -20.70 9.27 -6.32
CA LEU A 136 -21.00 8.04 -7.06
C LEU A 136 -21.47 6.89 -6.15
N ALA A 137 -21.72 7.12 -4.86
CA ALA A 137 -21.95 6.08 -3.85
C ALA A 137 -23.07 5.09 -4.21
N LEU A 138 -24.13 5.55 -4.85
CA LEU A 138 -25.30 4.74 -5.22
C LEU A 138 -25.20 4.11 -6.61
N GLU A 139 -24.22 4.53 -7.41
CA GLU A 139 -23.99 3.97 -8.74
C GLU A 139 -23.43 2.53 -8.64
N PRO A 140 -23.70 1.67 -9.62
CA PRO A 140 -23.09 0.33 -9.67
C PRO A 140 -21.58 0.45 -9.95
N ALA A 141 -20.78 -0.37 -9.28
CA ALA A 141 -19.33 -0.34 -9.46
C ALA A 141 -18.86 -0.66 -10.90
N SER A 142 -19.73 -1.21 -11.74
CA SER A 142 -19.48 -1.42 -13.17
C SER A 142 -19.43 -0.12 -13.99
N ALA A 143 -19.95 0.98 -13.46
CA ALA A 143 -19.95 2.30 -14.13
C ALA A 143 -18.67 3.09 -13.90
N LEU A 144 -17.79 2.65 -12.99
CA LEU A 144 -16.58 3.38 -12.62
C LEU A 144 -15.52 3.38 -13.71
N SER A 145 -14.84 4.51 -13.86
CA SER A 145 -13.59 4.62 -14.62
C SER A 145 -12.47 3.80 -13.96
N GLN A 146 -11.37 3.57 -14.68
CA GLN A 146 -10.19 2.89 -14.10
C GLN A 146 -9.61 3.64 -12.90
N GLY A 147 -9.58 4.97 -12.95
CA GLY A 147 -9.13 5.80 -11.84
C GLY A 147 -10.05 5.68 -10.61
N ASP A 148 -11.37 5.72 -10.82
CA ASP A 148 -12.33 5.59 -9.73
C ASP A 148 -12.37 4.17 -9.16
N LEU A 149 -12.08 3.14 -9.96
CA LEU A 149 -11.87 1.78 -9.47
C LEU A 149 -10.69 1.71 -8.50
N LYS A 150 -9.58 2.42 -8.78
CA LYS A 150 -8.43 2.51 -7.85
C LYS A 150 -8.80 3.24 -6.57
N ARG A 151 -9.54 4.35 -6.67
CA ARG A 151 -10.07 5.06 -5.51
C ARG A 151 -11.00 4.17 -4.67
N LEU A 152 -11.88 3.40 -5.32
CA LEU A 152 -12.76 2.45 -4.63
C LEU A 152 -11.95 1.38 -3.87
N GLU A 153 -10.84 0.87 -4.43
CA GLU A 153 -9.97 -0.08 -3.73
C GLU A 153 -9.35 0.52 -2.47
N VAL A 154 -8.84 1.76 -2.57
CA VAL A 154 -8.31 2.47 -1.41
C VAL A 154 -9.42 2.68 -0.37
N ALA A 155 -10.62 3.13 -0.78
CA ALA A 155 -11.76 3.28 0.12
C ALA A 155 -12.11 1.98 0.85
N ARG A 156 -12.13 0.84 0.14
CA ARG A 156 -12.38 -0.48 0.72
C ARG A 156 -11.30 -0.88 1.74
N ALA A 157 -10.04 -0.59 1.45
CA ALA A 157 -8.94 -0.91 2.36
C ALA A 157 -9.01 -0.07 3.65
N ILE A 158 -9.18 1.26 3.53
CA ILE A 158 -9.23 2.15 4.69
C ILE A 158 -10.50 1.97 5.54
N ALA A 159 -11.63 1.60 4.93
CA ALA A 159 -12.88 1.35 5.64
C ALA A 159 -12.80 0.18 6.63
N SER A 160 -11.83 -0.72 6.48
CA SER A 160 -11.56 -1.78 7.45
C SER A 160 -10.83 -1.30 8.70
N GLU A 161 -10.43 -0.02 8.78
CA GLU A 161 -9.64 0.61 9.85
C GLU A 161 -8.35 -0.16 10.16
N PRO A 162 -7.44 -0.28 9.18
CA PRO A 162 -6.22 -1.05 9.37
C PRO A 162 -5.23 -0.32 10.29
N GLU A 163 -4.35 -1.10 10.93
CA GLU A 163 -3.13 -0.59 11.59
C GLU A 163 -1.94 -0.55 10.61
N LEU A 164 -1.95 -1.46 9.62
CA LEU A 164 -1.01 -1.49 8.50
C LEU A 164 -1.78 -1.49 7.18
N LEU A 165 -1.57 -0.46 6.37
CA LEU A 165 -2.17 -0.29 5.05
C LEU A 165 -1.13 -0.62 3.97
N LEU A 166 -1.45 -1.61 3.13
CA LEU A 166 -0.63 -2.05 2.02
C LEU A 166 -1.26 -1.58 0.70
N LEU A 167 -0.54 -0.77 -0.06
CA LEU A 167 -1.05 -0.18 -1.29
C LEU A 167 -0.22 -0.65 -2.49
N ASP A 168 -0.86 -1.31 -3.45
CA ASP A 168 -0.23 -1.79 -4.69
C ASP A 168 -0.68 -0.92 -5.87
N GLU A 169 0.17 0.04 -6.26
CA GLU A 169 -0.04 1.01 -7.33
C GLU A 169 -1.38 1.78 -7.23
N PRO A 170 -1.68 2.42 -6.06
CA PRO A 170 -2.96 3.10 -5.86
C PRO A 170 -3.14 4.33 -6.76
N LEU A 171 -2.06 4.91 -7.29
CA LEU A 171 -2.08 6.09 -8.16
C LEU A 171 -2.19 5.72 -9.65
N GLY A 172 -2.19 4.42 -9.98
CA GLY A 172 -2.31 3.93 -11.35
C GLY A 172 -3.64 4.33 -12.00
N GLY A 173 -3.59 4.82 -13.24
CA GLY A 173 -4.78 5.24 -13.99
C GLY A 173 -5.37 6.60 -13.61
N LEU A 174 -4.82 7.27 -12.58
CA LEU A 174 -5.17 8.63 -12.19
C LEU A 174 -4.38 9.65 -13.02
N ASN A 175 -4.99 10.80 -13.33
CA ASN A 175 -4.26 11.94 -13.88
C ASN A 175 -3.33 12.57 -12.81
N PRO A 176 -2.39 13.47 -13.18
CA PRO A 176 -1.43 14.03 -12.22
C PRO A 176 -2.07 14.75 -11.03
N ALA A 177 -3.14 15.54 -11.25
CA ALA A 177 -3.82 16.26 -10.18
C ALA A 177 -4.53 15.30 -9.21
N GLU A 178 -5.18 14.27 -9.73
CA GLU A 178 -5.82 13.22 -8.94
C GLU A 178 -4.81 12.40 -8.15
N SER A 179 -3.67 12.07 -8.76
CA SER A 179 -2.58 11.34 -8.10
C SER A 179 -2.03 12.13 -6.92
N GLU A 180 -1.77 13.42 -7.13
CA GLU A 180 -1.29 14.33 -6.07
C GLU A 180 -2.31 14.45 -4.93
N LEU A 181 -3.59 14.58 -5.27
CA LEU A 181 -4.66 14.68 -4.27
C LEU A 181 -4.77 13.39 -3.43
N LEU A 182 -4.77 12.22 -4.07
CA LEU A 182 -4.85 10.93 -3.37
C LEU A 182 -3.59 10.68 -2.53
N ALA A 183 -2.39 11.00 -3.03
CA ALA A 183 -1.14 10.91 -2.29
C ALA A 183 -1.16 11.78 -1.01
N LYS A 184 -1.59 13.04 -1.13
CA LYS A 184 -1.78 13.95 0.02
C LYS A 184 -2.81 13.41 1.02
N SER A 185 -3.88 12.80 0.52
CA SER A 185 -4.90 12.19 1.37
C SER A 185 -4.35 11.00 2.15
N ILE A 186 -3.56 10.11 1.51
CA ILE A 186 -2.88 9.00 2.19
C ILE A 186 -1.94 9.53 3.28
N LYS A 187 -1.16 10.57 3.00
CA LYS A 187 -0.28 11.21 4.00
C LYS A 187 -1.06 11.80 5.18
N ARG A 188 -2.22 12.42 4.89
CA ARG A 188 -3.12 12.95 5.94
C ARG A 188 -3.73 11.82 6.78
N LEU A 189 -4.12 10.70 6.17
CA LEU A 189 -4.62 9.52 6.88
C LEU A 189 -3.58 8.98 7.86
N HIS A 190 -2.36 8.79 7.40
CA HIS A 190 -1.23 8.32 8.22
C HIS A 190 -0.97 9.22 9.44
N LYS A 191 -1.10 10.54 9.27
CA LYS A 191 -0.93 11.52 10.37
C LYS A 191 -2.10 11.61 11.35
N GLY A 192 -3.06 10.69 11.30
CA GLY A 192 -4.24 10.72 12.18
C GLY A 192 -5.31 11.72 11.75
N GLY A 193 -5.35 12.10 10.46
CA GLY A 193 -6.44 12.90 9.89
C GLY A 193 -7.78 12.19 10.10
N ARG A 194 -8.86 12.97 10.29
CA ARG A 194 -10.23 12.48 10.60
C ARG A 194 -10.74 11.46 9.58
N PHE A 195 -10.37 10.21 9.77
CA PHE A 195 -11.01 9.07 9.17
C PHE A 195 -11.26 8.05 10.29
N GLY A 196 -12.53 7.85 10.63
CA GLY A 196 -12.91 6.97 11.74
C GLY A 196 -12.63 7.58 13.13
N ARG A 197 -13.22 6.98 14.17
CA ARG A 197 -13.11 7.44 15.57
C ARG A 197 -12.08 6.65 16.40
N LEU A 198 -11.23 5.83 15.77
CA LEU A 198 -10.64 4.70 16.45
C LEU A 198 -9.16 4.80 16.80
N HIS A 199 -8.40 5.61 16.13
CA HIS A 199 -6.99 5.78 16.45
C HIS A 199 -6.62 7.26 16.43
N SER A 200 -6.00 7.72 17.49
CA SER A 200 -5.32 9.03 17.56
C SER A 200 -4.14 9.07 16.58
N GLU A 201 -3.68 7.90 16.13
CA GLU A 201 -2.62 7.71 15.16
C GLU A 201 -3.19 6.98 13.94
N GLY A 202 -2.83 7.44 12.74
CA GLY A 202 -3.21 6.79 11.50
C GLY A 202 -2.46 5.46 11.28
N PRO A 203 -2.79 4.69 10.22
CA PRO A 203 -2.10 3.45 9.90
C PRO A 203 -0.65 3.71 9.47
N ALA A 204 0.26 2.78 9.77
CA ALA A 204 1.50 2.67 9.01
C ALA A 204 1.17 2.30 7.56
N VAL A 205 1.95 2.79 6.60
CA VAL A 205 1.70 2.56 5.18
C VAL A 205 2.91 1.94 4.51
N LEU A 206 2.69 0.87 3.75
CA LEU A 206 3.65 0.29 2.83
C LEU A 206 3.07 0.38 1.42
N MET A 207 3.71 1.11 0.53
CA MET A 207 3.15 1.48 -0.76
C MET A 207 4.10 1.14 -1.91
N ILE A 208 3.62 0.38 -2.89
CA ILE A 208 4.32 0.18 -4.17
C ILE A 208 3.81 1.22 -5.15
N GLU A 209 4.72 1.92 -5.81
CA GLU A 209 4.38 2.89 -6.85
C GLU A 209 5.44 2.99 -7.93
N HIS A 210 5.01 3.41 -9.13
CA HIS A 210 5.85 3.75 -10.26
C HIS A 210 5.90 5.26 -10.51
N LYS A 211 4.93 6.02 -9.99
CA LYS A 211 4.91 7.49 -10.03
C LYS A 211 5.83 8.05 -8.95
N LEU A 212 7.13 8.14 -9.27
CA LEU A 212 8.17 8.45 -8.29
C LEU A 212 7.98 9.80 -7.63
N LYS A 213 7.62 10.84 -8.41
CA LYS A 213 7.44 12.21 -7.91
C LYS A 213 6.40 12.26 -6.78
N GLU A 214 5.22 11.66 -7.01
CA GLU A 214 4.14 11.62 -6.04
C GLU A 214 4.52 10.77 -4.83
N LEU A 215 5.14 9.61 -5.06
CA LEU A 215 5.60 8.72 -3.99
C LEU A 215 6.62 9.42 -3.09
N MET A 216 7.70 9.98 -3.66
CA MET A 216 8.78 10.65 -2.92
C MET A 216 8.28 11.85 -2.10
N SER A 217 7.16 12.47 -2.48
CA SER A 217 6.57 13.60 -1.75
C SER A 217 5.89 13.21 -0.44
N ILE A 218 5.57 11.92 -0.26
CA ILE A 218 4.77 11.46 0.88
C ILE A 218 5.49 10.44 1.77
N VAL A 219 6.50 9.71 1.25
CA VAL A 219 7.18 8.67 2.00
C VAL A 219 8.30 9.21 2.89
N ASP A 220 8.53 8.53 4.01
CA ASP A 220 9.62 8.82 4.93
C ASP A 220 10.87 8.00 4.58
N ARG A 221 10.67 6.85 3.93
CA ARG A 221 11.73 5.88 3.59
C ARG A 221 11.36 5.13 2.31
N VAL A 222 12.37 4.77 1.54
CA VAL A 222 12.23 4.01 0.29
C VAL A 222 13.07 2.75 0.36
N ILE A 223 12.45 1.63 -0.02
CA ILE A 223 13.10 0.33 -0.23
C ILE A 223 13.11 0.06 -1.73
N VAL A 224 14.28 -0.23 -2.29
CA VAL A 224 14.42 -0.53 -3.72
C VAL A 224 14.61 -2.02 -3.92
N PHE A 225 13.74 -2.57 -4.74
CA PHE A 225 13.77 -3.98 -5.13
C PHE A 225 14.37 -4.15 -6.52
N ASP A 226 15.26 -5.13 -6.65
CA ASP A 226 15.73 -5.62 -7.95
C ASP A 226 15.96 -7.13 -7.87
N TYR A 227 15.52 -7.88 -8.88
CA TYR A 227 15.61 -9.35 -8.96
C TYR A 227 15.28 -10.11 -7.66
N GLY A 228 14.26 -9.65 -6.93
CA GLY A 228 13.77 -10.27 -5.69
C GLY A 228 14.55 -9.89 -4.43
N GLU A 229 15.53 -9.01 -4.51
CA GLU A 229 16.38 -8.55 -3.42
C GLU A 229 16.21 -7.07 -3.12
N ILE A 230 16.56 -6.64 -1.91
CA ILE A 230 16.68 -5.22 -1.55
C ILE A 230 18.06 -4.74 -1.95
N ILE A 231 18.13 -3.79 -2.89
CA ILE A 231 19.40 -3.19 -3.34
C ILE A 231 19.71 -1.85 -2.68
N ALA A 232 18.69 -1.17 -2.14
CA ALA A 232 18.85 0.04 -1.35
C ALA A 232 17.67 0.20 -0.37
N ASP A 233 17.91 0.87 0.74
CA ASP A 233 16.97 1.13 1.81
C ASP A 233 17.40 2.38 2.58
N GLY A 234 16.62 3.46 2.53
CA GLY A 234 16.98 4.73 3.16
C GLY A 234 16.02 5.87 2.88
N ALA A 235 16.46 7.08 3.21
CA ALA A 235 15.70 8.28 2.91
C ALA A 235 15.58 8.50 1.38
N PRO A 236 14.47 9.07 0.90
CA PRO A 236 14.27 9.31 -0.55
C PRO A 236 15.46 9.98 -1.23
N ALA A 237 16.00 11.06 -0.62
CA ALA A 237 17.11 11.83 -1.16
C ALA A 237 18.45 11.07 -1.23
N GLU A 238 18.62 10.01 -0.44
CA GLU A 238 19.82 9.14 -0.45
C GLU A 238 19.67 8.04 -1.49
N VAL A 239 18.49 7.43 -1.56
CA VAL A 239 18.18 6.31 -2.45
C VAL A 239 18.33 6.71 -3.92
N VAL A 240 17.84 7.89 -4.31
CA VAL A 240 17.93 8.38 -5.71
C VAL A 240 19.38 8.61 -6.17
N LYS A 241 20.34 8.79 -5.26
CA LYS A 241 21.76 8.98 -5.56
C LYS A 241 22.56 7.67 -5.56
N ASN A 242 21.95 6.56 -5.17
CA ASN A 242 22.64 5.28 -5.07
C ASN A 242 22.97 4.74 -6.46
N PRO A 243 24.27 4.47 -6.80
CA PRO A 243 24.67 3.98 -8.12
C PRO A 243 23.96 2.67 -8.53
N ARG A 244 23.73 1.75 -7.59
CA ARG A 244 23.01 0.48 -7.86
C ARG A 244 21.54 0.72 -8.24
N VAL A 245 20.92 1.75 -7.66
CA VAL A 245 19.55 2.13 -8.00
C VAL A 245 19.51 2.75 -9.39
N ILE A 246 20.43 3.66 -9.70
CA ILE A 246 20.53 4.28 -11.02
C ILE A 246 20.76 3.19 -12.09
N GLU A 247 21.65 2.24 -11.85
CA GLU A 247 21.93 1.13 -12.77
C GLU A 247 20.69 0.25 -13.01
N ALA A 248 19.95 -0.11 -11.95
CA ALA A 248 18.74 -0.92 -12.04
C ALA A 248 17.62 -0.26 -12.89
N TYR A 249 17.64 1.06 -12.98
CA TYR A 249 16.68 1.84 -13.78
C TYR A 249 17.23 2.32 -15.13
N LEU A 250 18.52 2.13 -15.44
CA LEU A 250 19.10 2.47 -16.74
C LEU A 250 18.37 1.71 -17.86
N GLY A 251 17.84 2.47 -18.83
CA GLY A 251 17.07 1.91 -19.96
C GLY A 251 15.58 1.73 -19.70
N THR A 252 15.04 2.16 -18.56
CA THR A 252 13.61 2.24 -18.29
C THR A 252 13.11 3.68 -18.39
N GLU A 253 11.79 3.89 -18.56
CA GLU A 253 11.19 5.23 -18.52
C GLU A 253 11.50 5.95 -17.19
N LEU A 254 11.55 5.21 -16.10
CA LEU A 254 11.93 5.68 -14.76
C LEU A 254 13.39 6.15 -14.68
N GLY A 255 14.30 5.57 -15.46
CA GLY A 255 15.69 6.05 -15.56
C GLY A 255 15.77 7.45 -16.16
N THR A 256 14.85 7.78 -17.05
CA THR A 256 14.73 9.12 -17.63
C THR A 256 14.15 10.12 -16.63
N GLU A 257 13.17 9.74 -15.85
CA GLU A 257 12.58 10.56 -14.77
C GLU A 257 13.60 10.82 -13.64
N LEU A 258 14.28 9.77 -13.14
CA LEU A 258 15.38 9.90 -12.18
C LEU A 258 16.52 10.78 -12.72
N GLY A 259 16.89 10.63 -13.99
CA GLY A 259 17.90 11.46 -14.66
C GLY A 259 17.49 12.93 -14.76
N THR A 260 16.21 13.21 -15.00
CA THR A 260 15.68 14.58 -15.09
C THR A 260 15.59 15.25 -13.72
N GLU A 261 15.20 14.51 -12.67
CA GLU A 261 15.21 15.03 -11.28
C GLU A 261 16.63 15.30 -10.77
N LEU A 262 17.60 14.45 -11.13
CA LEU A 262 19.01 14.65 -10.81
C LEU A 262 19.60 15.85 -11.56
N ALA A 263 19.19 16.08 -12.82
CA ALA A 263 19.62 17.23 -13.62
C ALA A 263 19.00 18.53 -13.14
N GLY A 264 17.73 18.52 -12.68
CA GLY A 264 17.02 19.69 -12.13
C GLY A 264 17.55 20.15 -10.77
N ALA A 265 18.25 19.30 -10.02
CA ALA A 265 18.88 19.65 -8.74
C ALA A 265 20.24 20.38 -8.91
N HIS A 266 20.75 20.49 -10.13
CA HIS A 266 21.98 21.19 -10.51
C HIS A 266 21.66 22.41 -11.40
N GLY A 267 20.70 23.23 -11.01
CA GLY A 267 20.52 24.57 -11.59
C GLY A 267 21.74 25.46 -11.26
N PRO A 268 22.16 26.36 -12.19
CA PRO A 268 23.40 27.11 -12.02
C PRO A 268 23.36 28.02 -10.81
N ALA A 269 24.50 28.03 -10.10
CA ALA A 269 24.80 28.92 -9.00
C ALA A 269 24.86 30.39 -9.44
#